data_2cdfe4475b98147fde987abcc1c7785b
#
_entry.id   2cdfe4475b98147fde987abcc1c7785b
#
_cell.length_a   1.000
_cell.length_b   1.000
_cell.length_c   1.000
_cell.angle_alpha   90.00
_cell.angle_beta   90.00
_cell.angle_gamma   90.00
#
_symmetry.space_group_name_H-M   'P 1'
#
loop_
_entity.id
_entity.type
_entity.pdbx_description
1 polymer ?
#
loop_
_entity_poly.entity_id
_entity_poly.type
_entity_poly.pdbx_seq_one_letter_code
_entity_poly.pdbx_strand_id
1 'polypeptide(L)'
;MALPDFSMRQLLEAGIHFGHQTHRWNPKMAPYIYGARNNIHIIDLSQTVPLLHQALKQVSDTVAKGGRVLFVGTKRQASDIVADAAQRSAQYYVNSRWLGGMMTNWKTISNSISRLRKLDEMLAGEAQGLTKKERLNLDREREKLDKALGGIKDMGSTPDLMFVIDTNKEAIAILEAKRLGIPVVAIIDSNCDPDKIDFPIPGNDDAARAIQLYCDLIAKAAIDGIARQQGALGVDVGAAVEAPVEPALDPTPAAETPEA
;
A
#
# COMPACT_ATOMS: atom_id res chain seq x y z
N MET A 1 -13.28 13.39 -6.59
CA MET A 1 -12.60 13.76 -5.33
C MET A 1 -11.24 14.37 -5.66
N ALA A 2 -10.66 15.15 -4.77
CA ALA A 2 -9.34 15.76 -4.99
C ALA A 2 -8.23 14.82 -4.48
N LEU A 3 -7.06 14.88 -5.12
CA LEU A 3 -5.86 14.19 -4.62
C LEU A 3 -5.65 14.51 -3.14
N PRO A 4 -5.10 13.57 -2.35
CA PRO A 4 -4.86 13.80 -0.93
C PRO A 4 -3.95 15.02 -0.73
N ASP A 5 -4.40 15.94 0.13
CA ASP A 5 -3.65 17.12 0.50
C ASP A 5 -2.72 16.81 1.68
N PHE A 6 -1.55 17.43 1.67
CA PHE A 6 -0.56 17.35 2.74
C PHE A 6 0.27 18.63 2.81
N SER A 7 0.73 18.98 3.98
CA SER A 7 1.53 20.16 4.22
C SER A 7 3.00 19.81 4.48
N MET A 8 3.90 20.73 4.14
CA MET A 8 5.33 20.61 4.48
C MET A 8 5.55 20.42 5.99
N ARG A 9 4.69 21.02 6.82
CA ARG A 9 4.72 20.86 8.27
C ARG A 9 4.46 19.41 8.70
N GLN A 10 3.50 18.73 8.09
CA GLN A 10 3.23 17.31 8.36
C GLN A 10 4.43 16.44 7.97
N LEU A 11 5.08 16.73 6.84
CA LEU A 11 6.30 16.02 6.43
C LEU A 11 7.43 16.20 7.46
N LEU A 12 7.60 17.43 7.96
CA LEU A 12 8.61 17.75 8.97
C LEU A 12 8.32 17.03 10.30
N GLU A 13 7.07 17.07 10.79
CA GLU A 13 6.62 16.42 12.03
C GLU A 13 6.73 14.89 11.97
N ALA A 14 6.54 14.29 10.78
CA ALA A 14 6.77 12.88 10.54
C ALA A 14 8.25 12.50 10.48
N GLY A 15 9.16 13.47 10.38
CA GLY A 15 10.60 13.25 10.33
C GLY A 15 11.11 12.78 8.97
N ILE A 16 10.43 13.16 7.88
CA ILE A 16 10.77 12.79 6.50
C ILE A 16 12.11 13.38 6.05
N HIS A 17 12.50 14.53 6.62
CA HIS A 17 13.74 15.24 6.30
C HIS A 17 15.01 14.58 6.84
N PHE A 18 14.90 13.60 7.73
CA PHE A 18 16.08 12.89 8.22
C PHE A 18 16.50 11.79 7.25
N GLY A 19 17.75 11.86 6.81
CA GLY A 19 18.38 10.80 6.06
C GLY A 19 19.32 9.95 6.92
N HIS A 20 20.16 9.19 6.28
CA HIS A 20 21.17 8.34 6.92
C HIS A 20 22.42 9.15 7.34
N GLN A 21 23.29 8.48 8.08
CA GLN A 21 24.60 9.03 8.47
C GLN A 21 25.45 9.38 7.24
N THR A 22 26.22 10.46 7.33
CA THR A 22 26.98 11.02 6.21
C THR A 22 27.91 10.04 5.50
N HIS A 23 28.49 9.05 6.23
CA HIS A 23 29.38 8.07 5.63
C HIS A 23 28.65 6.97 4.82
N ARG A 24 27.32 6.87 4.87
CA ARG A 24 26.51 5.87 4.17
C ARG A 24 25.85 6.41 2.90
N TRP A 25 26.04 7.67 2.59
CA TRP A 25 25.30 8.31 1.51
C TRP A 25 25.71 7.83 0.12
N ASN A 26 24.79 7.98 -0.82
CA ASN A 26 25.07 7.79 -2.24
C ASN A 26 25.31 9.18 -2.89
N PRO A 27 26.44 9.41 -3.61
CA PRO A 27 26.70 10.67 -4.28
C PRO A 27 25.62 11.13 -5.26
N LYS A 28 24.88 10.20 -5.86
CA LYS A 28 23.75 10.50 -6.76
C LYS A 28 22.58 11.18 -6.05
N MET A 29 22.51 11.07 -4.73
CA MET A 29 21.51 11.77 -3.91
C MET A 29 21.88 13.22 -3.60
N ALA A 30 23.06 13.70 -4.00
CA ALA A 30 23.51 15.07 -3.76
C ALA A 30 22.46 16.15 -4.13
N PRO A 31 21.72 16.05 -5.25
CA PRO A 31 20.70 17.05 -5.60
C PRO A 31 19.55 17.14 -4.61
N TYR A 32 19.23 16.06 -3.87
CA TYR A 32 18.10 15.96 -2.93
C TYR A 32 18.50 16.24 -1.47
N ILE A 33 19.79 16.48 -1.20
CA ILE A 33 20.31 16.71 0.14
C ILE A 33 20.46 18.22 0.37
N TYR A 34 19.77 18.73 1.39
CA TYR A 34 19.89 20.13 1.82
C TYR A 34 21.22 20.41 2.53
N GLY A 35 21.71 19.46 3.32
CA GLY A 35 22.94 19.59 4.09
C GLY A 35 23.14 18.44 5.07
N ALA A 36 24.06 18.63 6.03
CA ALA A 36 24.29 17.65 7.09
C ALA A 36 24.29 18.35 8.46
N ARG A 37 23.68 17.70 9.45
CA ARG A 37 23.67 18.14 10.86
C ARG A 37 23.91 16.95 11.75
N ASN A 38 24.83 17.06 12.71
CA ASN A 38 25.18 15.98 13.63
C ASN A 38 25.51 14.65 12.92
N ASN A 39 26.28 14.71 11.83
CA ASN A 39 26.64 13.57 10.98
C ASN A 39 25.46 12.84 10.34
N ILE A 40 24.29 13.47 10.24
CA ILE A 40 23.11 12.96 9.55
C ILE A 40 22.80 13.90 8.39
N HIS A 41 22.52 13.33 7.20
CA HIS A 41 22.04 14.10 6.07
C HIS A 41 20.63 14.61 6.30
N ILE A 42 20.35 15.82 5.87
CA ILE A 42 19.01 16.41 5.87
C ILE A 42 18.55 16.47 4.41
N ILE A 43 17.39 15.85 4.16
CA ILE A 43 16.76 15.81 2.84
C ILE A 43 15.98 17.10 2.61
N ASP A 44 16.04 17.64 1.39
CA ASP A 44 15.37 18.87 1.00
C ASP A 44 13.86 18.61 0.74
N LEU A 45 13.02 18.99 1.68
CA LEU A 45 11.56 18.84 1.58
C LEU A 45 10.95 19.72 0.49
N SER A 46 11.61 20.79 0.06
CA SER A 46 11.10 21.64 -1.03
C SER A 46 11.06 20.90 -2.36
N GLN A 47 11.94 19.91 -2.54
CA GLN A 47 11.93 19.01 -3.68
C GLN A 47 11.01 17.78 -3.44
N THR A 48 10.93 17.30 -2.20
CA THR A 48 10.06 16.16 -1.85
C THR A 48 8.58 16.46 -2.14
N VAL A 49 8.11 17.66 -1.81
CA VAL A 49 6.69 18.04 -1.98
C VAL A 49 6.21 17.88 -3.43
N PRO A 50 6.82 18.52 -4.45
CA PRO A 50 6.37 18.38 -5.83
C PRO A 50 6.51 16.95 -6.37
N LEU A 51 7.58 16.23 -6.01
CA LEU A 51 7.79 14.84 -6.44
C LEU A 51 6.76 13.90 -5.83
N LEU A 52 6.41 14.09 -4.56
CA LEU A 52 5.35 13.34 -3.90
C LEU A 52 3.99 13.61 -4.57
N HIS A 53 3.64 14.86 -4.88
CA HIS A 53 2.42 15.18 -5.62
C HIS A 53 2.38 14.50 -7.00
N GLN A 54 3.49 14.49 -7.72
CA GLN A 54 3.59 13.79 -9.00
C GLN A 54 3.37 12.28 -8.83
N ALA A 55 3.96 11.67 -7.82
CA ALA A 55 3.79 10.26 -7.50
C ALA A 55 2.33 9.92 -7.15
N LEU A 56 1.68 10.72 -6.29
CA LEU A 56 0.27 10.55 -5.91
C LEU A 56 -0.66 10.65 -7.13
N LYS A 57 -0.40 11.60 -8.02
CA LYS A 57 -1.14 11.73 -9.28
C LYS A 57 -0.98 10.49 -10.15
N GLN A 58 0.24 9.98 -10.30
CA GLN A 58 0.50 8.77 -11.09
C GLN A 58 -0.24 7.55 -10.51
N VAL A 59 -0.26 7.39 -9.19
CA VAL A 59 -1.01 6.32 -8.52
C VAL A 59 -2.51 6.45 -8.81
N SER A 60 -3.11 7.62 -8.58
CA SER A 60 -4.53 7.86 -8.84
C SER A 60 -4.88 7.62 -10.31
N ASP A 61 -4.07 8.11 -11.25
CA ASP A 61 -4.31 7.96 -12.70
C ASP A 61 -4.17 6.50 -13.16
N THR A 62 -3.26 5.72 -12.55
CA THR A 62 -3.13 4.29 -12.84
C THR A 62 -4.35 3.52 -12.37
N VAL A 63 -4.79 3.75 -11.14
CA VAL A 63 -5.96 3.08 -10.56
C VAL A 63 -7.26 3.51 -11.26
N ALA A 64 -7.39 4.78 -11.64
CA ALA A 64 -8.54 5.27 -12.41
C ALA A 64 -8.71 4.58 -13.77
N LYS A 65 -7.64 4.06 -14.35
CA LYS A 65 -7.66 3.22 -15.56
C LYS A 65 -7.94 1.74 -15.30
N GLY A 66 -8.21 1.36 -14.05
CA GLY A 66 -8.38 -0.03 -13.64
C GLY A 66 -7.07 -0.77 -13.36
N GLY A 67 -5.94 -0.06 -13.32
CA GLY A 67 -4.64 -0.62 -13.00
C GLY A 67 -4.49 -0.99 -11.53
N ARG A 68 -3.58 -1.93 -11.25
CA ARG A 68 -3.29 -2.49 -9.92
C ARG A 68 -1.98 -1.95 -9.41
N VAL A 69 -1.99 -1.57 -8.13
CA VAL A 69 -0.80 -1.09 -7.43
C VAL A 69 -0.30 -2.17 -6.48
N LEU A 70 1.00 -2.45 -6.55
CA LEU A 70 1.66 -3.36 -5.62
C LEU A 70 2.50 -2.57 -4.62
N PHE A 71 2.14 -2.65 -3.35
CA PHE A 71 2.91 -2.09 -2.24
C PHE A 71 4.00 -3.06 -1.83
N VAL A 72 5.25 -2.62 -1.80
CA VAL A 72 6.41 -3.43 -1.44
C VAL A 72 7.18 -2.80 -0.30
N GLY A 73 7.29 -3.52 0.81
CA GLY A 73 8.06 -3.07 1.95
C GLY A 73 8.32 -4.21 2.92
N THR A 74 9.46 -4.88 2.77
CA THR A 74 9.84 -6.02 3.62
C THR A 74 10.61 -5.60 4.87
N LYS A 75 10.83 -4.29 5.06
CA LYS A 75 11.45 -3.74 6.26
C LYS A 75 10.53 -3.96 7.46
N ARG A 76 11.09 -4.35 8.61
CA ARG A 76 10.30 -4.66 9.81
C ARG A 76 9.38 -3.50 10.22
N GLN A 77 9.86 -2.26 10.13
CA GLN A 77 9.07 -1.08 10.46
C GLN A 77 7.93 -0.80 9.45
N ALA A 78 8.07 -1.28 8.20
CA ALA A 78 7.12 -1.05 7.12
C ALA A 78 6.10 -2.17 6.96
N SER A 79 6.41 -3.39 7.39
CA SER A 79 5.66 -4.61 7.11
C SER A 79 4.16 -4.50 7.38
N ASP A 80 3.79 -4.10 8.59
CA ASP A 80 2.39 -4.04 9.00
C ASP A 80 1.68 -2.81 8.42
N ILE A 81 2.41 -1.69 8.31
CA ILE A 81 1.91 -0.44 7.75
C ILE A 81 1.56 -0.60 6.26
N VAL A 82 2.44 -1.27 5.52
CA VAL A 82 2.25 -1.55 4.09
C VAL A 82 1.05 -2.47 3.87
N ALA A 83 0.91 -3.52 4.68
CA ALA A 83 -0.23 -4.43 4.58
C ALA A 83 -1.57 -3.72 4.85
N ASP A 84 -1.63 -2.93 5.94
CA ASP A 84 -2.83 -2.16 6.30
C ASP A 84 -3.22 -1.15 5.20
N ALA A 85 -2.26 -0.37 4.69
CA ALA A 85 -2.50 0.62 3.66
C ALA A 85 -3.02 0.00 2.34
N ALA A 86 -2.42 -1.13 1.93
CA ALA A 86 -2.84 -1.85 0.74
C ALA A 86 -4.25 -2.44 0.90
N GLN A 87 -4.57 -3.04 2.05
CA GLN A 87 -5.90 -3.58 2.33
C GLN A 87 -6.96 -2.48 2.34
N ARG A 88 -6.71 -1.35 3.01
CA ARG A 88 -7.64 -0.19 3.04
C ARG A 88 -7.94 0.39 1.66
N SER A 89 -6.98 0.30 0.74
CA SER A 89 -7.12 0.81 -0.62
C SER A 89 -7.50 -0.26 -1.64
N ALA A 90 -7.86 -1.47 -1.21
CA ALA A 90 -8.16 -2.61 -2.08
C ALA A 90 -7.04 -2.88 -3.10
N GLN A 91 -5.78 -2.70 -2.69
CA GLN A 91 -4.59 -2.95 -3.48
C GLN A 91 -3.79 -4.13 -2.92
N TYR A 92 -2.71 -4.48 -3.57
CA TYR A 92 -1.91 -5.68 -3.29
C TYR A 92 -0.62 -5.31 -2.56
N TYR A 93 -0.06 -6.27 -1.80
CA TYR A 93 1.18 -6.00 -1.05
C TYR A 93 2.12 -7.20 -0.93
N VAL A 94 3.39 -6.89 -0.74
CA VAL A 94 4.44 -7.83 -0.32
C VAL A 94 5.17 -7.21 0.86
N ASN A 95 4.96 -7.75 2.05
CA ASN A 95 5.46 -7.19 3.30
C ASN A 95 6.43 -8.08 4.08
N SER A 96 6.71 -9.29 3.61
CA SER A 96 7.57 -10.25 4.32
C SER A 96 8.91 -10.44 3.62
N ARG A 97 8.92 -11.07 2.47
CA ARG A 97 10.13 -11.32 1.66
C ARG A 97 9.78 -11.31 0.19
N TRP A 98 10.55 -10.57 -0.59
CA TRP A 98 10.47 -10.66 -2.04
C TRP A 98 11.07 -12.00 -2.51
N LEU A 99 10.30 -12.80 -3.22
CA LEU A 99 10.80 -14.02 -3.85
C LEU A 99 11.37 -13.65 -5.23
N GLY A 100 12.65 -14.03 -5.48
CA GLY A 100 13.23 -13.80 -6.80
C GLY A 100 12.38 -14.42 -7.92
N GLY A 101 12.09 -13.65 -8.97
CA GLY A 101 11.19 -14.06 -10.04
C GLY A 101 9.70 -13.86 -9.73
N MET A 102 9.35 -13.11 -8.67
CA MET A 102 7.94 -12.93 -8.27
C MET A 102 7.08 -12.33 -9.40
N MET A 103 7.62 -11.42 -10.18
CA MET A 103 6.93 -10.85 -11.36
C MET A 103 7.45 -11.44 -12.66
N THR A 104 8.75 -11.61 -12.82
CA THR A 104 9.36 -12.11 -14.05
C THR A 104 9.08 -13.59 -14.31
N ASN A 105 8.75 -14.37 -13.29
CA ASN A 105 8.31 -15.76 -13.39
C ASN A 105 6.93 -15.96 -12.78
N TRP A 106 5.98 -15.10 -13.20
CA TRP A 106 4.61 -15.09 -12.68
C TRP A 106 3.89 -16.43 -12.78
N LYS A 107 4.17 -17.22 -13.83
CA LYS A 107 3.58 -18.57 -14.00
C LYS A 107 3.89 -19.49 -12.81
N THR A 108 5.12 -19.50 -12.34
CA THR A 108 5.52 -20.32 -11.18
C THR A 108 4.90 -19.79 -9.90
N ILE A 109 4.86 -18.46 -9.72
CA ILE A 109 4.22 -17.83 -8.56
C ILE A 109 2.71 -18.11 -8.54
N SER A 110 2.03 -18.02 -9.69
CA SER A 110 0.61 -18.36 -9.83
C SER A 110 0.32 -19.82 -9.45
N ASN A 111 1.20 -20.78 -9.77
CA ASN A 111 1.08 -22.16 -9.31
C ASN A 111 1.18 -22.26 -7.78
N SER A 112 2.10 -21.50 -7.17
CA SER A 112 2.24 -21.46 -5.70
C SER A 112 1.02 -20.81 -5.03
N ILE A 113 0.44 -19.77 -5.63
CA ILE A 113 -0.83 -19.16 -5.19
C ILE A 113 -1.98 -20.17 -5.30
N SER A 114 -2.05 -20.92 -6.39
CA SER A 114 -3.07 -21.97 -6.56
C SER A 114 -2.92 -23.07 -5.50
N ARG A 115 -1.67 -23.41 -5.13
CA ARG A 115 -1.41 -24.34 -4.01
C ARG A 115 -1.89 -23.77 -2.68
N LEU A 116 -1.63 -22.47 -2.41
CA LEU A 116 -2.13 -21.80 -1.20
C LEU A 116 -3.66 -21.85 -1.11
N ARG A 117 -4.37 -21.51 -2.20
CA ARG A 117 -5.84 -21.58 -2.24
C ARG A 117 -6.36 -22.99 -1.97
N LYS A 118 -5.76 -24.01 -2.56
CA LYS A 118 -6.11 -25.41 -2.28
C LYS A 118 -5.90 -25.79 -0.83
N LEU A 119 -4.82 -25.31 -0.20
CA LEU A 119 -4.57 -25.53 1.23
C LEU A 119 -5.63 -24.85 2.11
N ASP A 120 -6.02 -23.61 1.76
CA ASP A 120 -7.10 -22.90 2.44
C ASP A 120 -8.43 -23.67 2.36
N GLU A 121 -8.80 -24.16 1.17
CA GLU A 121 -10.01 -24.96 0.94
C GLU A 121 -9.96 -26.28 1.73
N MET A 122 -8.83 -26.99 1.69
CA MET A 122 -8.66 -28.27 2.42
C MET A 122 -8.71 -28.09 3.95
N LEU A 123 -8.21 -26.96 4.48
CA LEU A 123 -8.20 -26.69 5.92
C LEU A 123 -9.50 -26.06 6.42
N ALA A 124 -10.25 -25.36 5.56
CA ALA A 124 -11.56 -24.77 5.87
C ALA A 124 -12.68 -25.83 5.87
N GLY A 125 -12.56 -26.89 5.06
CA GLY A 125 -13.47 -28.02 5.09
C GLY A 125 -13.25 -28.85 6.36
N GLU A 126 -14.28 -29.58 6.80
CA GLU A 126 -14.08 -30.68 7.76
C GLU A 126 -13.10 -31.66 7.09
N ALA A 127 -11.83 -31.59 7.47
CA ALA A 127 -10.78 -32.47 6.94
C ALA A 127 -10.98 -33.91 7.39
N GLN A 128 -12.10 -34.54 6.92
CA GLN A 128 -12.45 -35.91 7.19
C GLN A 128 -11.37 -36.79 6.56
N GLY A 129 -10.63 -37.49 7.41
CA GLY A 129 -9.63 -38.47 7.01
C GLY A 129 -8.18 -38.06 7.20
N LEU A 130 -7.86 -36.82 7.58
CA LEU A 130 -6.47 -36.41 7.87
C LEU A 130 -6.10 -36.67 9.34
N THR A 131 -4.91 -37.22 9.55
CA THR A 131 -4.34 -37.34 10.91
C THR A 131 -3.96 -35.98 11.45
N LYS A 132 -3.90 -35.81 12.79
CA LYS A 132 -3.43 -34.55 13.43
C LYS A 132 -2.05 -34.11 12.93
N LYS A 133 -1.15 -35.04 12.64
CA LYS A 133 0.19 -34.75 12.13
C LYS A 133 0.15 -34.19 10.70
N GLU A 134 -0.67 -34.75 9.84
CA GLU A 134 -0.83 -34.28 8.46
C GLU A 134 -1.45 -32.90 8.43
N ARG A 135 -2.51 -32.67 9.20
CA ARG A 135 -3.14 -31.34 9.33
C ARG A 135 -2.15 -30.29 9.79
N LEU A 136 -1.33 -30.57 10.81
CA LEU A 136 -0.29 -29.64 11.28
C LEU A 136 0.76 -29.33 10.21
N ASN A 137 1.15 -30.31 9.40
CA ASN A 137 2.10 -30.11 8.31
C ASN A 137 1.51 -29.23 7.21
N LEU A 138 0.25 -29.46 6.82
CA LEU A 138 -0.47 -28.62 5.84
C LEU A 138 -0.66 -27.20 6.36
N ASP A 139 -0.98 -27.02 7.64
CA ASP A 139 -1.11 -25.70 8.28
C ASP A 139 0.22 -24.92 8.22
N ARG A 140 1.33 -25.56 8.56
CA ARG A 140 2.66 -24.95 8.46
C ARG A 140 3.05 -24.57 7.02
N GLU A 141 2.69 -25.42 6.04
CA GLU A 141 2.90 -25.12 4.61
C GLU A 141 2.05 -23.92 4.20
N ARG A 142 0.77 -23.87 4.59
CA ARG A 142 -0.14 -22.76 4.35
C ARG A 142 0.40 -21.45 4.93
N GLU A 143 0.75 -21.45 6.22
CA GLU A 143 1.30 -20.26 6.88
C GLU A 143 2.55 -19.71 6.19
N LYS A 144 3.44 -20.62 5.75
CA LYS A 144 4.66 -20.22 5.03
C LYS A 144 4.34 -19.57 3.68
N LEU A 145 3.39 -20.12 2.94
CA LEU A 145 2.96 -19.57 1.65
C LEU A 145 2.16 -18.28 1.82
N ASP A 146 1.26 -18.23 2.79
CA ASP A 146 0.44 -17.06 3.10
C ASP A 146 1.31 -15.86 3.51
N LYS A 147 2.30 -16.08 4.36
CA LYS A 147 3.26 -15.05 4.75
C LYS A 147 4.03 -14.45 3.56
N ALA A 148 4.29 -15.23 2.50
CA ALA A 148 5.04 -14.78 1.34
C ALA A 148 4.16 -14.26 0.20
N LEU A 149 2.97 -14.82 0.01
CA LEU A 149 2.12 -14.62 -1.18
C LEU A 149 0.70 -14.15 -0.84
N GLY A 150 0.32 -14.11 0.44
CA GLY A 150 -1.04 -13.75 0.88
C GLY A 150 -1.50 -12.41 0.33
N GLY A 151 -0.63 -11.40 0.34
CA GLY A 151 -0.96 -10.07 -0.16
C GLY A 151 -1.13 -9.94 -1.68
N ILE A 152 -0.72 -10.94 -2.45
CA ILE A 152 -0.88 -10.99 -3.92
C ILE A 152 -1.78 -12.13 -4.38
N LYS A 153 -2.45 -12.82 -3.45
CA LYS A 153 -3.30 -13.98 -3.73
C LYS A 153 -4.35 -13.69 -4.79
N ASP A 154 -4.96 -12.51 -4.76
CA ASP A 154 -6.06 -12.14 -5.64
C ASP A 154 -5.66 -11.19 -6.78
N MET A 155 -4.36 -10.93 -6.95
CA MET A 155 -3.86 -9.99 -7.97
C MET A 155 -4.10 -10.47 -9.41
N GLY A 156 -4.06 -11.77 -9.67
CA GLY A 156 -4.38 -12.38 -10.97
C GLY A 156 -3.30 -12.25 -12.03
N SER A 157 -2.61 -11.12 -12.14
CA SER A 157 -1.48 -10.89 -13.06
C SER A 157 -0.45 -9.94 -12.44
N THR A 158 0.60 -9.58 -13.18
CA THR A 158 1.58 -8.55 -12.77
C THR A 158 0.89 -7.20 -12.52
N PRO A 159 1.39 -6.39 -11.57
CA PRO A 159 0.85 -5.06 -11.28
C PRO A 159 1.17 -4.06 -12.40
N ASP A 160 0.39 -2.97 -12.46
CA ASP A 160 0.56 -1.88 -13.42
C ASP A 160 1.43 -0.75 -12.86
N LEU A 161 1.60 -0.70 -11.53
CA LEU A 161 2.48 0.22 -10.83
C LEU A 161 2.97 -0.42 -9.54
N MET A 162 4.21 -0.11 -9.16
CA MET A 162 4.81 -0.59 -7.92
C MET A 162 5.19 0.57 -7.01
N PHE A 163 4.77 0.51 -5.74
CA PHE A 163 5.20 1.43 -4.68
C PHE A 163 6.18 0.73 -3.75
N VAL A 164 7.38 1.26 -3.59
CA VAL A 164 8.49 0.61 -2.87
C VAL A 164 8.99 1.45 -1.71
N ILE A 165 9.19 0.82 -0.56
CA ILE A 165 9.86 1.39 0.60
C ILE A 165 11.19 0.69 0.78
N ASP A 166 12.29 1.46 0.90
CA ASP A 166 13.68 0.99 0.98
C ASP A 166 14.15 0.31 -0.32
N THR A 167 14.61 1.13 -1.27
CA THR A 167 15.08 0.67 -2.59
C THR A 167 16.32 -0.21 -2.53
N ASN A 168 17.15 -0.09 -1.50
CA ASN A 168 18.34 -0.93 -1.33
C ASN A 168 17.97 -2.36 -0.98
N LYS A 169 16.98 -2.53 -0.09
CA LYS A 169 16.50 -3.84 0.33
C LYS A 169 15.69 -4.52 -0.77
N GLU A 170 14.88 -3.76 -1.48
CA GLU A 170 13.99 -4.23 -2.53
C GLU A 170 14.60 -4.14 -3.95
N ALA A 171 15.93 -4.11 -4.04
CA ALA A 171 16.64 -3.96 -5.32
C ALA A 171 16.24 -5.01 -6.38
N ILE A 172 15.94 -6.24 -5.96
CA ILE A 172 15.49 -7.31 -6.86
C ILE A 172 14.11 -6.99 -7.43
N ALA A 173 13.18 -6.51 -6.60
CA ALA A 173 11.84 -6.12 -7.02
C ALA A 173 11.88 -4.99 -8.07
N ILE A 174 12.72 -3.98 -7.84
CA ILE A 174 12.92 -2.86 -8.77
C ILE A 174 13.52 -3.33 -10.10
N LEU A 175 14.51 -4.23 -10.07
CA LEU A 175 15.08 -4.79 -11.29
C LEU A 175 14.07 -5.61 -12.10
N GLU A 176 13.20 -6.37 -11.42
CA GLU A 176 12.13 -7.12 -12.08
C GLU A 176 11.08 -6.18 -12.68
N ALA A 177 10.66 -5.15 -11.95
CA ALA A 177 9.73 -4.14 -12.45
C ALA A 177 10.28 -3.46 -13.70
N LYS A 178 11.53 -3.01 -13.66
CA LYS A 178 12.19 -2.38 -14.81
C LYS A 178 12.30 -3.30 -16.03
N ARG A 179 12.57 -4.58 -15.81
CA ARG A 179 12.61 -5.59 -16.88
C ARG A 179 11.26 -5.79 -17.56
N LEU A 180 10.17 -5.63 -16.82
CA LEU A 180 8.80 -5.76 -17.32
C LEU A 180 8.19 -4.43 -17.77
N GLY A 181 8.90 -3.31 -17.64
CA GLY A 181 8.39 -1.97 -17.98
C GLY A 181 7.31 -1.47 -17.02
N ILE A 182 7.28 -1.98 -15.77
CA ILE A 182 6.34 -1.54 -14.74
C ILE A 182 6.91 -0.29 -14.06
N PRO A 183 6.18 0.85 -14.06
CA PRO A 183 6.63 2.06 -13.42
C PRO A 183 6.77 1.89 -11.91
N VAL A 184 7.83 2.48 -11.34
CA VAL A 184 8.18 2.38 -9.93
C VAL A 184 8.08 3.74 -9.27
N VAL A 185 7.23 3.85 -8.25
CA VAL A 185 7.21 4.92 -7.26
C VAL A 185 8.00 4.42 -6.05
N ALA A 186 9.02 5.12 -5.61
CA ALA A 186 9.80 4.68 -4.46
C ALA A 186 10.22 5.81 -3.53
N ILE A 187 10.25 5.50 -2.24
CA ILE A 187 10.89 6.34 -1.24
C ILE A 187 12.41 6.14 -1.37
N ILE A 188 13.14 7.24 -1.54
CA ILE A 188 14.59 7.24 -1.67
C ILE A 188 15.22 8.03 -0.53
N ASP A 189 15.96 7.34 0.32
CA ASP A 189 16.77 7.95 1.37
C ASP A 189 18.16 8.32 0.84
N SER A 190 18.95 9.02 1.63
CA SER A 190 20.29 9.51 1.27
C SER A 190 21.30 8.43 0.84
N ASN A 191 21.07 7.15 1.13
CA ASN A 191 21.88 5.99 0.76
C ASN A 191 21.41 5.26 -0.50
N CYS A 192 20.31 5.72 -1.14
CA CYS A 192 19.67 5.07 -2.27
C CYS A 192 20.26 5.50 -3.63
N ASP A 193 19.99 4.71 -4.68
CA ASP A 193 20.30 5.05 -6.07
C ASP A 193 19.01 5.49 -6.79
N PRO A 194 18.84 6.77 -7.15
CA PRO A 194 17.64 7.27 -7.80
C PRO A 194 17.48 6.85 -9.28
N ASP A 195 18.56 6.47 -9.97
CA ASP A 195 18.56 6.27 -11.43
C ASP A 195 17.61 5.17 -11.93
N LYS A 196 17.16 4.30 -11.05
CA LYS A 196 16.30 3.16 -11.41
C LYS A 196 14.82 3.41 -11.11
N ILE A 197 14.47 4.59 -10.61
CA ILE A 197 13.15 4.91 -10.10
C ILE A 197 12.49 5.91 -11.04
N ASP A 198 11.26 5.64 -11.48
CA ASP A 198 10.54 6.52 -12.39
C ASP A 198 9.94 7.71 -11.64
N PHE A 199 9.44 7.49 -10.43
CA PHE A 199 8.86 8.51 -9.56
C PHE A 199 9.55 8.49 -8.18
N PRO A 200 10.72 9.11 -8.04
CA PRO A 200 11.44 9.14 -6.78
C PRO A 200 10.79 10.13 -5.80
N ILE A 201 10.66 9.71 -4.55
CA ILE A 201 10.19 10.54 -3.43
C ILE A 201 11.34 10.61 -2.41
N PRO A 202 12.14 11.69 -2.40
CA PRO A 202 13.20 11.84 -1.43
C PRO A 202 12.66 11.93 -0.01
N GLY A 203 13.15 11.07 0.87
CA GLY A 203 12.67 11.07 2.25
C GLY A 203 13.12 9.87 3.07
N ASN A 204 12.84 9.93 4.36
CA ASN A 204 13.21 8.92 5.35
C ASN A 204 12.42 7.62 5.14
N ASP A 205 13.12 6.50 5.02
CA ASP A 205 12.55 5.16 4.88
C ASP A 205 12.64 4.31 6.17
N ASP A 206 13.19 4.88 7.27
CA ASP A 206 13.39 4.20 8.54
C ASP A 206 12.32 4.53 9.59
N ALA A 207 11.86 5.77 9.64
CA ALA A 207 10.93 6.22 10.66
C ALA A 207 9.51 5.70 10.42
N ALA A 208 8.95 4.95 11.37
CA ALA A 208 7.59 4.40 11.25
C ALA A 208 6.53 5.47 10.96
N ARG A 209 6.65 6.69 11.54
CA ARG A 209 5.75 7.82 11.27
C ARG A 209 5.85 8.34 9.84
N ALA A 210 7.06 8.37 9.27
CA ALA A 210 7.27 8.75 7.89
C ALA A 210 6.67 7.71 6.95
N ILE A 211 6.94 6.42 7.18
CA ILE A 211 6.40 5.30 6.43
C ILE A 211 4.87 5.32 6.47
N GLN A 212 4.28 5.52 7.66
CA GLN A 212 2.82 5.62 7.83
C GLN A 212 2.24 6.75 6.97
N LEU A 213 2.84 7.93 7.00
CA LEU A 213 2.36 9.08 6.22
C LEU A 213 2.41 8.80 4.71
N TYR A 214 3.51 8.24 4.20
CA TYR A 214 3.59 7.87 2.79
C TYR A 214 2.54 6.84 2.40
N CYS A 215 2.42 5.77 3.18
CA CYS A 215 1.45 4.70 2.92
C CYS A 215 0.01 5.24 2.95
N ASP A 216 -0.32 6.13 3.89
CA ASP A 216 -1.64 6.75 3.98
C ASP A 216 -1.94 7.65 2.78
N LEU A 217 -0.97 8.43 2.32
CA LEU A 217 -1.14 9.29 1.14
C LEU A 217 -1.30 8.47 -0.14
N ILE A 218 -0.49 7.44 -0.34
CA ILE A 218 -0.59 6.54 -1.49
C ILE A 218 -1.91 5.76 -1.48
N ALA A 219 -2.34 5.26 -0.31
CA ALA A 219 -3.63 4.58 -0.17
C ALA A 219 -4.81 5.52 -0.50
N LYS A 220 -4.79 6.76 -0.02
CA LYS A 220 -5.81 7.77 -0.35
C LYS A 220 -5.82 8.10 -1.84
N ALA A 221 -4.65 8.20 -2.49
CA ALA A 221 -4.55 8.42 -3.93
C ALA A 221 -5.12 7.24 -4.73
N ALA A 222 -4.90 6.00 -4.27
CA ALA A 222 -5.49 4.82 -4.87
C ALA A 222 -7.04 4.80 -4.71
N ILE A 223 -7.54 5.15 -3.53
CA ILE A 223 -9.00 5.27 -3.28
C ILE A 223 -9.63 6.35 -4.16
N ASP A 224 -8.98 7.52 -4.32
CA ASP A 224 -9.42 8.55 -5.28
C ASP A 224 -9.49 8.00 -6.71
N GLY A 225 -8.46 7.22 -7.13
CA GLY A 225 -8.46 6.55 -8.43
C GLY A 225 -9.63 5.60 -8.62
N ILE A 226 -9.97 4.78 -7.60
CA ILE A 226 -11.14 3.88 -7.62
C ILE A 226 -12.43 4.69 -7.75
N ALA A 227 -12.59 5.76 -6.96
CA ALA A 227 -13.77 6.61 -7.04
C ALA A 227 -13.92 7.29 -8.41
N ARG A 228 -12.83 7.74 -9.03
CA ARG A 228 -12.81 8.27 -10.41
C ARG A 228 -13.20 7.21 -11.44
N GLN A 229 -12.72 5.98 -11.30
CA GLN A 229 -13.09 4.87 -12.18
C GLN A 229 -14.58 4.56 -12.07
N GLN A 230 -15.12 4.45 -10.86
CA GLN A 230 -16.54 4.17 -10.62
C GLN A 230 -17.44 5.29 -11.14
N GLY A 231 -17.06 6.55 -10.92
CA GLY A 231 -17.77 7.71 -11.48
C GLY A 231 -17.78 7.72 -13.01
N ALA A 232 -16.67 7.31 -13.66
CA ALA A 232 -16.61 7.20 -15.12
C ALA A 232 -17.47 6.04 -15.66
N LEU A 233 -17.71 5.00 -14.86
CA LEU A 233 -18.60 3.88 -15.19
C LEU A 233 -20.09 4.18 -14.90
N GLY A 234 -20.41 5.40 -14.41
CA GLY A 234 -21.78 5.78 -14.08
C GLY A 234 -22.33 5.15 -12.80
N VAL A 235 -21.47 4.54 -11.99
CA VAL A 235 -21.85 4.04 -10.67
C VAL A 235 -21.89 5.24 -9.72
N ASP A 236 -23.06 5.64 -9.29
CA ASP A 236 -23.24 6.70 -8.31
C ASP A 236 -22.81 6.22 -6.92
N VAL A 237 -21.60 6.57 -6.52
CA VAL A 237 -21.00 6.20 -5.22
C VAL A 237 -21.53 7.10 -4.09
N GLY A 238 -22.41 8.03 -4.37
CA GLY A 238 -22.86 9.07 -3.47
C GLY A 238 -24.38 9.23 -3.34
N ALA A 239 -25.20 8.35 -3.93
CA ALA A 239 -26.62 8.32 -3.63
C ALA A 239 -26.79 8.01 -2.14
N ALA A 240 -27.05 9.05 -1.34
CA ALA A 240 -27.49 8.88 0.03
C ALA A 240 -28.74 7.97 -0.01
N VAL A 241 -28.65 6.83 0.64
CA VAL A 241 -29.85 6.05 0.95
C VAL A 241 -30.75 7.02 1.71
N GLU A 242 -31.90 7.37 1.13
CA GLU A 242 -32.91 8.19 1.82
C GLU A 242 -33.09 7.57 3.21
N ALA A 243 -32.92 8.43 4.24
CA ALA A 243 -33.15 7.99 5.59
C ALA A 243 -34.57 7.40 5.66
N PRO A 244 -34.74 6.21 6.30
CA PRO A 244 -36.07 5.63 6.42
C PRO A 244 -37.00 6.67 7.04
N VAL A 245 -38.11 7.01 6.34
CA VAL A 245 -39.13 7.91 6.82
C VAL A 245 -39.68 7.27 8.09
N GLU A 246 -39.39 7.85 9.24
CA GLU A 246 -40.02 7.43 10.49
C GLU A 246 -41.54 7.57 10.32
N PRO A 247 -42.35 6.52 10.59
CA PRO A 247 -43.80 6.65 10.55
C PRO A 247 -44.22 7.71 11.59
N ALA A 248 -45.00 8.72 11.14
CA ALA A 248 -45.55 9.74 12.00
C ALA A 248 -46.28 9.06 13.18
N LEU A 249 -45.85 9.36 14.40
CA LEU A 249 -46.53 8.92 15.61
C LEU A 249 -47.92 9.60 15.60
N ASP A 250 -48.99 8.81 15.54
CA ASP A 250 -50.34 9.29 15.69
C ASP A 250 -50.48 10.07 17.03
N PRO A 251 -51.11 11.22 17.03
CA PRO A 251 -51.30 12.00 18.27
C PRO A 251 -52.22 11.19 19.22
N THR A 252 -51.72 10.86 20.38
CA THR A 252 -52.47 10.26 21.48
C THR A 252 -53.69 11.11 21.80
N PRO A 253 -54.92 10.56 21.85
CA PRO A 253 -56.11 11.34 22.23
C PRO A 253 -55.99 11.84 23.66
N ALA A 254 -56.26 13.13 23.84
CA ALA A 254 -56.27 13.77 25.13
C ALA A 254 -57.25 13.09 26.10
N ALA A 255 -56.80 12.74 27.29
CA ALA A 255 -57.60 12.21 28.35
C ALA A 255 -58.62 13.29 28.80
N GLU A 256 -59.88 12.97 28.69
CA GLU A 256 -60.99 13.75 29.31
C GLU A 256 -60.84 13.73 30.84
N THR A 257 -60.82 14.87 31.44
CA THR A 257 -60.96 15.06 32.88
C THR A 257 -62.43 14.92 33.26
N PRO A 258 -62.83 14.12 34.23
CA PRO A 258 -64.20 14.14 34.75
C PRO A 258 -64.36 15.32 35.70
N GLU A 259 -65.35 16.16 35.41
CA GLU A 259 -65.99 17.11 36.35
C GLU A 259 -66.82 16.31 37.37
N ALA A 260 -66.60 16.57 38.66
CA ALA A 260 -67.59 16.65 39.74
C ALA A 260 -66.90 17.15 41.01
#